data_b78358ef9b3a752ca552bd30316183c9
#
_entry.id   b78358ef9b3a752ca552bd30316183c9
#
_cell.length_a   1.000
_cell.length_b   1.000
_cell.length_c   1.000
_cell.angle_alpha   90.00
_cell.angle_beta   90.00
_cell.angle_gamma   90.00
#
_symmetry.space_group_name_H-M   'P 1'
#
loop_
_entity.id
_entity.type
_entity.pdbx_description
1 polymer ?
#
loop_
_entity_poly.entity_id
_entity_poly.type
_entity_poly.pdbx_seq_one_letter_code
_entity_poly.pdbx_strand_id
1 'polypeptide(L)'
;YKRQIMDNSYAEHFGFTQEEVDTMLSFYHLESKRDSVKKWYDGYRFGDTEVYNPWSIICYVDSCYKNPDALFKPYWSNTSSNSIVRTLVDRADLSVRQEIESLIAGYTIFKPVHEDITYEDMDSTQDHLWNFLFFTGYLKKIRQIQQEEDIYVEMSIPNIEVRYIYKNTVLRWFEESVKKKNLSPLYDSILSGRRDQIADILSKNLMETISFYDYQESYYHGFLAGMLKNMGNYIVLSNRESGSGRPDILLKYPSVRGKAVIIEIKIAKSYQELPGKCDEALRQIEERQYEASLRQEGYQDILKYGIAFYRKECMVK
;
A
#
# COMPACT_ATOMS: atom_id res chain seq x y z
N TYR A 1 -14.94 25.82 10.27
CA TYR A 1 -14.65 24.67 9.40
C TYR A 1 -14.91 23.34 10.11
N LYS A 2 -14.45 23.14 11.35
CA LYS A 2 -14.56 21.86 12.09
C LYS A 2 -15.99 21.53 12.50
N ARG A 3 -16.76 22.50 12.98
CA ARG A 3 -18.20 22.33 13.33
C ARG A 3 -19.04 21.93 12.13
N GLN A 4 -18.67 22.36 10.92
CA GLN A 4 -19.41 22.15 9.69
C GLN A 4 -19.40 20.70 9.20
N ILE A 5 -18.36 19.91 9.49
CA ILE A 5 -18.30 18.49 9.11
C ILE A 5 -19.32 17.66 9.91
N MET A 6 -19.64 18.09 11.12
CA MET A 6 -20.62 17.42 11.99
C MET A 6 -22.03 18.01 11.87
N ASP A 7 -22.18 19.17 11.23
CA ASP A 7 -23.43 19.92 11.11
C ASP A 7 -24.01 19.79 9.68
N ASN A 8 -25.33 19.75 9.58
CA ASN A 8 -26.05 19.72 8.32
C ASN A 8 -26.18 21.11 7.66
N SER A 9 -25.85 22.18 8.41
CA SER A 9 -25.97 23.54 7.90
C SER A 9 -25.01 23.79 6.74
N TYR A 10 -25.55 24.15 5.58
CA TYR A 10 -24.79 24.41 4.35
C TYR A 10 -23.94 23.21 3.83
N ALA A 11 -24.26 21.99 4.23
CA ALA A 11 -23.49 20.80 3.88
C ALA A 11 -23.34 20.61 2.35
N GLU A 12 -24.39 20.94 1.58
CA GLU A 12 -24.44 20.88 0.12
C GLU A 12 -23.52 21.89 -0.60
N HIS A 13 -23.01 22.91 0.10
CA HIS A 13 -22.15 23.94 -0.50
C HIS A 13 -20.65 23.67 -0.35
N PHE A 14 -20.26 22.56 0.29
CA PHE A 14 -18.85 22.20 0.48
C PHE A 14 -18.26 21.31 -0.64
N GLY A 15 -19.07 20.93 -1.61
CA GLY A 15 -18.66 20.12 -2.75
C GLY A 15 -19.76 20.04 -3.80
N PHE A 16 -19.58 19.25 -4.84
CA PHE A 16 -20.66 18.98 -5.78
C PHE A 16 -21.58 17.89 -5.22
N THR A 17 -22.90 18.14 -5.31
CA THR A 17 -23.93 17.15 -5.04
C THR A 17 -23.99 16.10 -6.15
N GLN A 18 -24.66 14.97 -5.89
CA GLN A 18 -24.89 13.94 -6.92
C GLN A 18 -25.63 14.50 -8.15
N GLU A 19 -26.63 15.39 -7.94
CA GLU A 19 -27.43 15.99 -9.02
C GLU A 19 -26.57 16.90 -9.89
N GLU A 20 -25.71 17.73 -9.30
CA GLU A 20 -24.79 18.59 -10.04
C GLU A 20 -23.79 17.79 -10.87
N VAL A 21 -23.24 16.70 -10.30
CA VAL A 21 -22.33 15.81 -11.03
C VAL A 21 -23.06 15.09 -12.16
N ASP A 22 -24.29 14.59 -11.93
CA ASP A 22 -25.09 13.94 -12.97
C ASP A 22 -25.39 14.91 -14.11
N THR A 23 -25.73 16.16 -13.80
CA THR A 23 -25.95 17.23 -14.79
C THR A 23 -24.68 17.48 -15.60
N MET A 24 -23.53 17.59 -14.95
CA MET A 24 -22.23 17.79 -15.63
C MET A 24 -21.89 16.61 -16.52
N LEU A 25 -22.03 15.38 -16.03
CA LEU A 25 -21.73 14.18 -16.81
C LEU A 25 -22.64 14.06 -18.04
N SER A 26 -23.91 14.41 -17.91
CA SER A 26 -24.88 14.43 -19.02
C SER A 26 -24.49 15.48 -20.07
N PHE A 27 -24.11 16.69 -19.63
CA PHE A 27 -23.73 17.76 -20.54
C PHE A 27 -22.51 17.38 -21.40
N TYR A 28 -21.57 16.58 -20.85
CA TYR A 28 -20.36 16.12 -21.56
C TYR A 28 -20.50 14.70 -22.15
N HIS A 29 -21.70 14.10 -22.15
CA HIS A 29 -21.98 12.73 -22.66
C HIS A 29 -21.15 11.65 -21.98
N LEU A 30 -20.99 11.74 -20.66
CA LEU A 30 -20.19 10.84 -19.81
C LEU A 30 -21.06 10.00 -18.86
N GLU A 31 -22.35 9.83 -19.09
CA GLU A 31 -23.30 9.13 -18.21
C GLU A 31 -22.87 7.68 -17.94
N SER A 32 -22.28 7.03 -18.93
CA SER A 32 -21.75 5.67 -18.77
C SER A 32 -20.63 5.54 -17.73
N LYS A 33 -19.99 6.65 -17.34
CA LYS A 33 -18.91 6.70 -16.38
C LYS A 33 -19.38 7.01 -14.95
N ARG A 34 -20.69 7.25 -14.74
CA ARG A 34 -21.27 7.69 -13.47
C ARG A 34 -20.86 6.87 -12.26
N ASP A 35 -21.01 5.54 -12.34
CA ASP A 35 -20.69 4.65 -11.21
C ASP A 35 -19.20 4.65 -10.88
N SER A 36 -18.35 4.77 -11.88
CA SER A 36 -16.91 4.85 -11.70
C SER A 36 -16.50 6.20 -11.12
N VAL A 37 -17.08 7.31 -11.58
CA VAL A 37 -16.90 8.66 -11.02
C VAL A 37 -17.29 8.66 -9.55
N LYS A 38 -18.43 8.05 -9.20
CA LYS A 38 -18.88 7.92 -7.81
C LYS A 38 -17.84 7.17 -6.95
N LYS A 39 -17.37 6.02 -7.39
CA LYS A 39 -16.37 5.23 -6.64
C LYS A 39 -15.05 5.96 -6.44
N TRP A 40 -14.66 6.80 -7.41
CA TRP A 40 -13.37 7.49 -7.38
C TRP A 40 -13.38 8.78 -6.59
N TYR A 41 -14.45 9.59 -6.66
CA TYR A 41 -14.41 10.99 -6.24
C TYR A 41 -15.52 11.42 -5.27
N ASP A 42 -16.48 10.54 -4.99
CA ASP A 42 -17.55 10.77 -4.02
C ASP A 42 -17.13 10.43 -2.59
N GLY A 43 -18.05 10.62 -1.64
CA GLY A 43 -17.96 10.10 -0.28
C GLY A 43 -17.35 11.06 0.72
N TYR A 44 -17.16 12.33 0.38
CA TYR A 44 -16.92 13.37 1.38
C TYR A 44 -18.23 13.69 2.07
N ARG A 45 -18.27 13.64 3.39
CA ARG A 45 -19.52 13.74 4.13
C ARG A 45 -19.49 14.95 5.07
N PHE A 46 -20.46 15.86 4.88
CA PHE A 46 -20.73 16.99 5.74
C PHE A 46 -22.10 16.79 6.37
N GLY A 47 -22.17 16.67 7.71
CA GLY A 47 -23.39 16.22 8.36
C GLY A 47 -23.87 14.89 7.80
N ASP A 48 -25.05 14.88 7.17
CA ASP A 48 -25.66 13.71 6.51
C ASP A 48 -25.60 13.78 4.97
N THR A 49 -25.02 14.86 4.41
CA THR A 49 -24.91 15.06 2.97
C THR A 49 -23.59 14.53 2.43
N GLU A 50 -23.63 13.66 1.43
CA GLU A 50 -22.47 13.24 0.67
C GLU A 50 -22.23 14.20 -0.50
N VAL A 51 -20.97 14.58 -0.70
CA VAL A 51 -20.57 15.48 -1.78
C VAL A 51 -19.28 14.95 -2.44
N TYR A 52 -19.10 15.36 -3.68
CA TYR A 52 -17.89 15.09 -4.46
C TYR A 52 -16.85 16.20 -4.27
N ASN A 53 -15.57 15.84 -4.40
CA ASN A 53 -14.52 16.86 -4.50
C ASN A 53 -14.63 17.60 -5.85
N PRO A 54 -14.93 18.92 -5.85
CA PRO A 54 -15.12 19.66 -7.10
C PRO A 54 -13.89 19.65 -7.99
N TRP A 55 -12.71 19.77 -7.41
CA TRP A 55 -11.45 19.74 -8.16
C TRP A 55 -11.27 18.45 -8.95
N SER A 56 -11.48 17.31 -8.30
CA SER A 56 -11.29 15.99 -8.93
C SER A 56 -12.30 15.76 -10.04
N ILE A 57 -13.57 16.18 -9.85
CA ILE A 57 -14.61 16.08 -10.87
C ILE A 57 -14.29 16.96 -12.08
N ILE A 58 -13.93 18.23 -11.87
CA ILE A 58 -13.59 19.15 -12.96
C ILE A 58 -12.39 18.63 -13.75
N CYS A 59 -11.33 18.19 -13.07
CA CYS A 59 -10.15 17.65 -13.73
C CYS A 59 -10.43 16.37 -14.52
N TYR A 60 -11.30 15.50 -14.00
CA TYR A 60 -11.68 14.27 -14.70
C TYR A 60 -12.50 14.58 -15.96
N VAL A 61 -13.51 15.45 -15.85
CA VAL A 61 -14.35 15.87 -17.00
C VAL A 61 -13.51 16.57 -18.07
N ASP A 62 -12.60 17.46 -17.68
CA ASP A 62 -11.65 18.10 -18.62
C ASP A 62 -10.74 17.08 -19.30
N SER A 63 -10.30 16.08 -18.57
CA SER A 63 -9.49 14.99 -19.16
C SER A 63 -10.29 14.17 -20.17
N CYS A 64 -11.56 13.87 -19.88
CA CYS A 64 -12.47 13.16 -20.79
C CYS A 64 -12.82 13.99 -22.02
N TYR A 65 -12.98 15.32 -21.86
CA TYR A 65 -13.20 16.22 -22.99
C TYR A 65 -12.05 16.21 -24.00
N LYS A 66 -10.81 16.11 -23.49
CA LYS A 66 -9.59 16.03 -24.32
C LYS A 66 -9.35 14.62 -24.88
N ASN A 67 -9.74 13.59 -24.13
CA ASN A 67 -9.61 12.19 -24.51
C ASN A 67 -10.79 11.37 -23.90
N PRO A 68 -11.76 10.95 -24.71
CA PRO A 68 -12.92 10.19 -24.21
C PRO A 68 -12.56 8.91 -23.43
N ASP A 69 -11.39 8.33 -23.70
CA ASP A 69 -10.87 7.13 -23.01
C ASP A 69 -9.95 7.48 -21.83
N ALA A 70 -10.02 8.71 -21.29
CA ALA A 70 -9.22 9.13 -20.16
C ALA A 70 -9.40 8.20 -18.96
N LEU A 71 -8.29 7.79 -18.37
CA LEU A 71 -8.28 6.95 -17.16
C LEU A 71 -8.53 7.79 -15.91
N PHE A 72 -9.15 7.18 -14.92
CA PHE A 72 -9.28 7.77 -13.60
C PHE A 72 -7.92 8.00 -12.94
N LYS A 73 -7.74 9.15 -12.32
CA LYS A 73 -6.46 9.55 -11.68
C LYS A 73 -6.74 10.21 -10.33
N PRO A 74 -5.80 10.15 -9.40
CA PRO A 74 -5.90 10.84 -8.11
C PRO A 74 -5.51 12.33 -8.25
N TYR A 75 -6.40 13.15 -8.78
CA TYR A 75 -6.15 14.58 -9.04
C TYR A 75 -5.88 15.36 -7.76
N TRP A 76 -6.55 15.02 -6.67
CA TRP A 76 -6.36 15.68 -5.39
C TRP A 76 -4.97 15.40 -4.78
N SER A 77 -4.35 14.27 -5.12
CA SER A 77 -3.00 13.92 -4.63
C SER A 77 -1.92 14.96 -4.97
N ASN A 78 -2.15 15.78 -5.98
CA ASN A 78 -1.18 16.78 -6.47
C ASN A 78 -1.46 18.20 -5.98
N THR A 79 -2.59 18.45 -5.30
CA THR A 79 -3.02 19.81 -4.90
C THR A 79 -2.73 20.15 -3.46
N SER A 80 -2.65 19.17 -2.58
CA SER A 80 -2.30 19.34 -1.16
C SER A 80 -1.04 18.57 -0.82
N SER A 81 -0.27 19.09 0.13
CA SER A 81 0.79 18.29 0.72
C SER A 81 0.14 17.13 1.47
N ASN A 82 0.30 15.91 1.01
CA ASN A 82 -0.14 14.70 1.73
C ASN A 82 0.69 14.48 3.01
N SER A 83 1.22 15.57 3.57
CA SER A 83 2.08 15.60 4.74
C SER A 83 1.39 15.01 5.98
N ILE A 84 0.07 15.21 6.13
CA ILE A 84 -0.68 14.67 7.26
C ILE A 84 -0.68 13.14 7.25
N VAL A 85 -0.99 12.52 6.09
CA VAL A 85 -0.95 11.05 5.96
C VAL A 85 0.47 10.54 6.16
N ARG A 86 1.47 11.28 5.67
CA ARG A 86 2.88 10.95 5.89
C ARG A 86 3.24 11.03 7.37
N THR A 87 2.84 12.09 8.06
CA THR A 87 3.08 12.25 9.52
C THR A 87 2.48 11.09 10.30
N LEU A 88 1.25 10.65 9.96
CA LEU A 88 0.62 9.48 10.57
C LEU A 88 1.47 8.21 10.35
N VAL A 89 1.91 7.97 9.13
CA VAL A 89 2.70 6.79 8.78
C VAL A 89 4.08 6.79 9.45
N ASP A 90 4.74 7.95 9.48
CA ASP A 90 6.07 8.11 10.09
C ASP A 90 6.05 7.88 11.62
N ARG A 91 4.95 8.22 12.28
CA ARG A 91 4.75 8.07 13.73
C ARG A 91 4.02 6.78 14.12
N ALA A 92 3.59 6.01 13.14
CA ALA A 92 2.78 4.82 13.37
C ALA A 92 3.52 3.78 14.22
N ASP A 93 3.00 3.51 15.41
CA ASP A 93 3.30 2.31 16.16
C ASP A 93 2.58 1.09 15.55
N LEU A 94 2.66 -0.06 16.21
CA LEU A 94 2.03 -1.28 15.70
C LEU A 94 0.50 -1.16 15.60
N SER A 95 -0.13 -0.48 16.56
CA SER A 95 -1.58 -0.30 16.60
C SER A 95 -2.05 0.58 15.45
N VAL A 96 -1.43 1.75 15.26
CA VAL A 96 -1.75 2.68 14.18
C VAL A 96 -1.52 2.04 12.80
N ARG A 97 -0.48 1.21 12.65
CA ARG A 97 -0.23 0.47 11.40
C ARG A 97 -1.37 -0.49 11.08
N GLN A 98 -1.87 -1.23 12.07
CA GLN A 98 -3.02 -2.13 11.91
C GLN A 98 -4.29 -1.36 11.52
N GLU A 99 -4.50 -0.17 12.09
CA GLU A 99 -5.62 0.70 11.74
C GLU A 99 -5.51 1.24 10.31
N ILE A 100 -4.31 1.66 9.88
CA ILE A 100 -4.07 2.05 8.48
C ILE A 100 -4.32 0.88 7.52
N GLU A 101 -3.84 -0.32 7.85
CA GLU A 101 -4.09 -1.55 7.06
C GLU A 101 -5.59 -1.82 6.94
N SER A 102 -6.33 -1.73 8.06
CA SER A 102 -7.78 -1.92 8.11
C SER A 102 -8.50 -0.91 7.21
N LEU A 103 -8.16 0.36 7.31
CA LEU A 103 -8.73 1.43 6.48
C LEU A 103 -8.47 1.20 4.98
N ILE A 104 -7.24 0.86 4.60
CA ILE A 104 -6.88 0.59 3.19
C ILE A 104 -7.59 -0.68 2.66
N ALA A 105 -7.82 -1.68 3.52
CA ALA A 105 -8.59 -2.88 3.20
C ALA A 105 -10.10 -2.60 3.06
N GLY A 106 -10.57 -1.41 3.49
CA GLY A 106 -11.98 -1.00 3.39
C GLY A 106 -12.78 -1.19 4.67
N TYR A 107 -12.10 -1.53 5.77
CA TYR A 107 -12.71 -1.57 7.12
C TYR A 107 -12.76 -0.16 7.72
N THR A 108 -13.37 -0.06 8.88
CA THR A 108 -13.52 1.19 9.63
C THR A 108 -12.65 1.21 10.88
N ILE A 109 -12.35 2.41 11.36
CA ILE A 109 -11.77 2.64 12.70
C ILE A 109 -12.74 3.45 13.54
N PHE A 110 -12.60 3.37 14.86
CA PHE A 110 -13.47 4.07 15.80
C PHE A 110 -12.61 4.94 16.73
N LYS A 111 -12.80 6.27 16.65
CA LYS A 111 -11.94 7.25 17.33
C LYS A 111 -12.73 8.34 18.03
N PRO A 112 -12.23 8.85 19.17
CA PRO A 112 -12.78 10.06 19.78
C PRO A 112 -12.54 11.26 18.85
N VAL A 113 -13.53 12.16 18.77
CA VAL A 113 -13.44 13.39 18.00
C VAL A 113 -13.57 14.61 18.91
N HIS A 114 -12.55 15.43 18.87
CA HIS A 114 -12.46 16.68 19.61
C HIS A 114 -12.52 17.85 18.64
N GLU A 115 -13.58 18.69 18.76
CA GLU A 115 -13.80 19.82 17.84
C GLU A 115 -12.87 21.02 18.09
N ASP A 116 -12.27 21.09 19.26
CA ASP A 116 -11.43 22.20 19.75
C ASP A 116 -9.94 22.08 19.37
N ILE A 117 -9.53 20.96 18.76
CA ILE A 117 -8.13 20.74 18.35
C ILE A 117 -7.66 21.81 17.36
N THR A 118 -6.51 22.40 17.60
CA THR A 118 -5.85 23.35 16.69
C THR A 118 -4.75 22.70 15.86
N TYR A 119 -4.22 23.42 14.87
CA TYR A 119 -3.09 22.92 14.07
C TYR A 119 -1.83 22.66 14.92
N GLU A 120 -1.65 23.41 16.00
CA GLU A 120 -0.55 23.25 16.93
C GLU A 120 -0.65 21.96 17.76
N ASP A 121 -1.88 21.47 17.96
CA ASP A 121 -2.15 20.25 18.70
C ASP A 121 -1.95 18.98 17.88
N MET A 122 -1.80 19.09 16.55
CA MET A 122 -1.69 17.95 15.63
C MET A 122 -0.59 16.96 16.03
N ASP A 123 0.49 17.50 16.62
CA ASP A 123 1.68 16.75 16.97
C ASP A 123 1.66 16.19 18.41
N SER A 124 0.63 16.49 19.20
CA SER A 124 0.60 16.16 20.62
C SER A 124 0.18 14.72 20.91
N THR A 125 -0.81 14.18 20.16
CA THR A 125 -1.30 12.80 20.34
C THR A 125 -1.65 12.13 19.00
N GLN A 126 -1.74 10.79 19.00
CA GLN A 126 -2.19 10.05 17.81
C GLN A 126 -3.67 10.31 17.49
N ASP A 127 -4.52 10.48 18.51
CA ASP A 127 -5.95 10.76 18.29
C ASP A 127 -6.15 12.13 17.63
N HIS A 128 -5.33 13.13 17.96
CA HIS A 128 -5.36 14.41 17.25
C HIS A 128 -5.02 14.27 15.77
N LEU A 129 -4.09 13.40 15.41
CA LEU A 129 -3.76 13.17 14.02
C LEU A 129 -4.92 12.50 13.26
N TRP A 130 -5.61 11.54 13.88
CA TRP A 130 -6.84 10.95 13.31
C TRP A 130 -7.94 11.98 13.12
N ASN A 131 -8.12 12.88 14.09
CA ASN A 131 -9.07 14.00 13.99
C ASN A 131 -8.72 14.95 12.84
N PHE A 132 -7.44 15.26 12.64
CA PHE A 132 -7.00 16.07 11.50
C PHE A 132 -7.30 15.40 10.16
N LEU A 133 -7.02 14.10 10.02
CA LEU A 133 -7.36 13.34 8.82
C LEU A 133 -8.87 13.35 8.55
N PHE A 134 -9.68 13.28 9.60
CA PHE A 134 -11.13 13.40 9.49
C PHE A 134 -11.56 14.80 9.06
N PHE A 135 -11.10 15.86 9.75
CA PHE A 135 -11.48 17.24 9.43
C PHE A 135 -10.94 17.75 8.10
N THR A 136 -9.91 17.15 7.54
CA THR A 136 -9.33 17.52 6.25
C THR A 136 -9.81 16.65 5.08
N GLY A 137 -10.74 15.72 5.32
CA GLY A 137 -11.36 14.90 4.27
C GLY A 137 -10.58 13.64 3.88
N TYR A 138 -9.50 13.28 4.59
CA TYR A 138 -8.83 11.99 4.38
C TYR A 138 -9.60 10.80 4.99
N LEU A 139 -10.53 11.09 5.89
CA LEU A 139 -11.48 10.13 6.45
C LEU A 139 -12.89 10.70 6.38
N LYS A 140 -13.88 9.83 6.23
CA LYS A 140 -15.31 10.19 6.28
C LYS A 140 -16.00 9.57 7.49
N LYS A 141 -17.04 10.23 7.97
CA LYS A 141 -17.94 9.72 9.00
C LYS A 141 -18.85 8.62 8.43
N ILE A 142 -18.89 7.46 9.07
CA ILE A 142 -19.90 6.43 8.82
C ILE A 142 -21.06 6.61 9.81
N ARG A 143 -20.76 6.64 11.10
CA ARG A 143 -21.72 6.93 12.17
C ARG A 143 -21.00 7.58 13.35
N GLN A 144 -21.76 8.17 14.26
CA GLN A 144 -21.26 8.72 15.51
C GLN A 144 -22.08 8.20 16.69
N ILE A 145 -21.42 8.07 17.83
CA ILE A 145 -22.06 7.76 19.11
C ILE A 145 -21.48 8.67 20.17
N GLN A 146 -22.30 9.06 21.14
CA GLN A 146 -21.85 9.75 22.34
C GLN A 146 -21.65 8.72 23.45
N GLN A 147 -20.47 8.75 24.06
CA GLN A 147 -20.14 7.96 25.26
C GLN A 147 -19.69 8.93 26.34
N GLU A 148 -20.49 9.07 27.39
CA GLU A 148 -20.29 10.07 28.45
C GLU A 148 -20.21 11.49 27.86
N GLU A 149 -19.06 12.14 28.02
CA GLU A 149 -18.80 13.51 27.54
C GLU A 149 -18.16 13.51 26.14
N ASP A 150 -17.68 12.36 25.64
CA ASP A 150 -16.93 12.24 24.40
C ASP A 150 -17.80 11.82 23.22
N ILE A 151 -17.51 12.37 22.06
CA ILE A 151 -18.08 11.96 20.77
C ILE A 151 -17.10 11.02 20.08
N TYR A 152 -17.55 9.80 19.81
CA TYR A 152 -16.80 8.83 19.03
C TYR A 152 -17.37 8.72 17.62
N VAL A 153 -16.49 8.67 16.64
CA VAL A 153 -16.86 8.56 15.22
C VAL A 153 -16.26 7.30 14.63
N GLU A 154 -17.10 6.53 13.98
CA GLU A 154 -16.66 5.46 13.10
C GLU A 154 -16.28 6.05 11.75
N MET A 155 -15.04 5.83 11.33
CA MET A 155 -14.41 6.47 10.18
C MET A 155 -13.95 5.47 9.15
N SER A 156 -14.02 5.83 7.87
CA SER A 156 -13.44 5.08 6.76
C SER A 156 -12.77 6.00 5.74
N ILE A 157 -11.99 5.43 4.84
CA ILE A 157 -11.49 6.16 3.66
C ILE A 157 -12.67 6.47 2.73
N PRO A 158 -12.84 7.74 2.27
CA PRO A 158 -14.04 8.15 1.53
C PRO A 158 -14.18 7.47 0.16
N ASN A 159 -13.07 7.31 -0.59
CA ASN A 159 -13.13 6.88 -1.99
C ASN A 159 -11.80 6.27 -2.47
N ILE A 160 -11.74 5.87 -3.76
CA ILE A 160 -10.56 5.26 -4.37
C ILE A 160 -9.41 6.27 -4.47
N GLU A 161 -9.68 7.54 -4.76
CA GLU A 161 -8.66 8.59 -4.86
C GLU A 161 -7.88 8.75 -3.55
N VAL A 162 -8.57 8.87 -2.42
CA VAL A 162 -7.93 8.98 -1.11
C VAL A 162 -7.25 7.68 -0.70
N ARG A 163 -7.84 6.53 -1.01
CA ARG A 163 -7.20 5.24 -0.80
C ARG A 163 -5.86 5.13 -1.54
N TYR A 164 -5.78 5.66 -2.76
CA TYR A 164 -4.53 5.73 -3.52
C TYR A 164 -3.47 6.58 -2.82
N ILE A 165 -3.87 7.69 -2.18
CA ILE A 165 -2.96 8.54 -1.40
C ILE A 165 -2.36 7.77 -0.23
N TYR A 166 -3.19 7.07 0.56
CA TYR A 166 -2.71 6.22 1.65
C TYR A 166 -1.74 5.16 1.16
N LYS A 167 -2.11 4.41 0.12
CA LYS A 167 -1.26 3.35 -0.45
C LYS A 167 0.11 3.88 -0.89
N ASN A 168 0.14 4.97 -1.63
CA ASN A 168 1.40 5.54 -2.11
C ASN A 168 2.26 6.13 -1.00
N THR A 169 1.65 6.71 0.03
CA THR A 169 2.38 7.24 1.19
C THR A 169 3.05 6.11 1.95
N VAL A 170 2.32 5.01 2.19
CA VAL A 170 2.85 3.81 2.85
C VAL A 170 3.98 3.17 2.03
N LEU A 171 3.81 3.06 0.70
CA LEU A 171 4.86 2.53 -0.17
C LEU A 171 6.15 3.35 -0.09
N ARG A 172 6.04 4.67 -0.20
CA ARG A 172 7.21 5.57 -0.08
C ARG A 172 7.88 5.47 1.28
N TRP A 173 7.09 5.46 2.36
CA TRP A 173 7.61 5.27 3.70
C TRP A 173 8.38 3.96 3.82
N PHE A 174 7.84 2.87 3.28
CA PHE A 174 8.52 1.56 3.27
C PHE A 174 9.86 1.64 2.52
N GLU A 175 9.88 2.18 1.31
CA GLU A 175 11.12 2.35 0.53
C GLU A 175 12.19 3.16 1.28
N GLU A 176 11.78 4.25 1.94
CA GLU A 176 12.67 5.09 2.74
C GLU A 176 13.16 4.36 4.00
N SER A 177 12.29 3.60 4.65
CA SER A 177 12.63 2.80 5.83
C SER A 177 13.63 1.68 5.50
N VAL A 178 13.42 1.00 4.37
CA VAL A 178 14.36 -0.03 3.88
C VAL A 178 15.73 0.57 3.57
N LYS A 179 15.78 1.75 2.95
CA LYS A 179 17.05 2.43 2.64
C LYS A 179 17.88 2.80 3.88
N LYS A 180 17.22 3.05 5.00
CA LYS A 180 17.87 3.42 6.27
C LYS A 180 18.33 2.21 7.09
N LYS A 181 17.85 1.00 6.77
CA LYS A 181 18.18 -0.22 7.51
C LYS A 181 19.53 -0.80 7.09
N ASN A 182 20.27 -1.31 8.06
CA ASN A 182 21.42 -2.15 7.76
C ASN A 182 20.93 -3.54 7.38
N LEU A 183 20.92 -3.83 6.09
CA LEU A 183 20.52 -5.13 5.53
C LEU A 183 21.71 -6.10 5.33
N SER A 184 22.94 -5.72 5.75
CA SER A 184 24.11 -6.62 5.66
C SER A 184 23.87 -7.99 6.27
N PRO A 185 23.20 -8.13 7.46
CA PRO A 185 22.91 -9.45 8.01
C PRO A 185 22.03 -10.33 7.11
N LEU A 186 21.07 -9.74 6.37
CA LEU A 186 20.26 -10.45 5.39
C LEU A 186 21.14 -10.92 4.22
N TYR A 187 21.95 -10.03 3.66
CA TYR A 187 22.83 -10.33 2.52
C TYR A 187 23.82 -11.44 2.86
N ASP A 188 24.48 -11.34 4.02
CA ASP A 188 25.41 -12.35 4.53
C ASP A 188 24.71 -13.71 4.75
N SER A 189 23.46 -13.70 5.23
CA SER A 189 22.68 -14.91 5.43
C SER A 189 22.31 -15.57 4.11
N ILE A 190 21.92 -14.79 3.11
CA ILE A 190 21.62 -15.27 1.74
C ILE A 190 22.88 -15.89 1.12
N LEU A 191 24.02 -15.20 1.18
CA LEU A 191 25.26 -15.67 0.57
C LEU A 191 25.90 -16.87 1.30
N SER A 192 25.52 -17.09 2.55
CA SER A 192 26.04 -18.19 3.39
C SER A 192 25.07 -19.36 3.54
N GLY A 193 23.90 -19.33 2.91
CA GLY A 193 22.93 -20.42 2.97
C GLY A 193 22.17 -20.55 4.30
N ARG A 194 22.12 -19.49 5.14
CA ARG A 194 21.53 -19.53 6.49
C ARG A 194 20.02 -19.27 6.43
N ARG A 195 19.26 -20.28 6.04
CA ARG A 195 17.83 -20.23 5.73
C ARG A 195 16.98 -19.68 6.88
N ASP A 196 17.19 -20.17 8.10
CA ASP A 196 16.42 -19.74 9.28
C ASP A 196 16.64 -18.25 9.58
N GLN A 197 17.88 -17.77 9.46
CA GLN A 197 18.19 -16.35 9.64
C GLN A 197 17.58 -15.48 8.55
N ILE A 198 17.51 -15.96 7.30
CA ILE A 198 16.82 -15.25 6.23
C ILE A 198 15.33 -15.12 6.60
N ALA A 199 14.68 -16.23 7.00
CA ALA A 199 13.27 -16.25 7.39
C ALA A 199 12.99 -15.29 8.55
N ASP A 200 13.80 -15.33 9.61
CA ASP A 200 13.64 -14.45 10.78
C ASP A 200 13.77 -12.97 10.42
N ILE A 201 14.79 -12.62 9.62
CA ILE A 201 15.00 -11.21 9.21
C ILE A 201 13.86 -10.74 8.32
N LEU A 202 13.39 -11.58 7.38
CA LEU A 202 12.29 -11.23 6.50
C LEU A 202 10.98 -11.07 7.28
N SER A 203 10.63 -12.03 8.16
CA SER A 203 9.42 -11.96 8.99
C SER A 203 9.44 -10.72 9.90
N LYS A 204 10.57 -10.43 10.55
CA LYS A 204 10.72 -9.22 11.37
C LYS A 204 10.50 -7.95 10.55
N ASN A 205 11.07 -7.86 9.36
CA ASN A 205 10.86 -6.71 8.49
C ASN A 205 9.41 -6.62 7.99
N LEU A 206 8.74 -7.73 7.69
CA LEU A 206 7.31 -7.75 7.36
C LEU A 206 6.44 -7.27 8.50
N MET A 207 6.74 -7.65 9.75
CA MET A 207 6.02 -7.17 10.94
C MET A 207 6.10 -5.65 11.09
N GLU A 208 7.21 -5.05 10.72
CA GLU A 208 7.42 -3.60 10.77
C GLU A 208 6.81 -2.85 9.57
N THR A 209 6.34 -3.57 8.53
CA THR A 209 5.70 -2.95 7.36
C THR A 209 4.20 -2.81 7.54
N ILE A 210 3.61 -1.88 6.80
CA ILE A 210 2.16 -1.76 6.62
C ILE A 210 1.80 -2.54 5.37
N SER A 211 1.12 -3.68 5.51
CA SER A 211 0.68 -4.50 4.39
C SER A 211 -0.80 -4.24 4.11
N PHE A 212 -1.08 -3.59 3.00
CA PHE A 212 -2.43 -3.26 2.54
C PHE A 212 -2.81 -3.95 1.22
N TYR A 213 -1.94 -4.78 0.72
CA TYR A 213 -2.29 -5.70 -0.35
C TYR A 213 -2.86 -6.98 0.26
N ASP A 214 -3.70 -7.67 -0.48
CA ASP A 214 -4.33 -8.95 -0.08
C ASP A 214 -3.29 -10.09 0.05
N TYR A 215 -2.12 -9.77 0.59
CA TYR A 215 -0.98 -10.70 0.70
C TYR A 215 -0.72 -11.48 -0.59
N GLN A 216 -0.85 -10.79 -1.74
CA GLN A 216 -0.60 -11.37 -3.06
C GLN A 216 0.89 -11.49 -3.34
N GLU A 217 1.25 -12.38 -4.25
CA GLU A 217 2.64 -12.63 -4.66
C GLU A 217 3.38 -11.35 -5.08
N SER A 218 2.70 -10.47 -5.81
CA SER A 218 3.26 -9.17 -6.24
C SER A 218 3.71 -8.27 -5.09
N TYR A 219 3.07 -8.35 -3.92
CA TYR A 219 3.49 -7.61 -2.73
C TYR A 219 4.80 -8.16 -2.18
N TYR A 220 4.90 -9.47 -1.94
CA TYR A 220 6.10 -10.07 -1.38
C TYR A 220 7.28 -10.01 -2.36
N HIS A 221 7.00 -10.16 -3.65
CA HIS A 221 7.99 -9.94 -4.69
C HIS A 221 8.56 -8.52 -4.65
N GLY A 222 7.70 -7.49 -4.62
CA GLY A 222 8.14 -6.09 -4.49
C GLY A 222 8.88 -5.79 -3.18
N PHE A 223 8.42 -6.36 -2.06
CA PHE A 223 9.06 -6.27 -0.76
C PHE A 223 10.48 -6.84 -0.80
N LEU A 224 10.64 -8.08 -1.25
CA LEU A 224 11.94 -8.75 -1.30
C LEU A 224 12.89 -8.09 -2.32
N ALA A 225 12.38 -7.75 -3.51
CA ALA A 225 13.15 -7.04 -4.53
C ALA A 225 13.65 -5.68 -4.01
N GLY A 226 12.80 -4.95 -3.27
CA GLY A 226 13.16 -3.67 -2.64
C GLY A 226 14.27 -3.82 -1.60
N MET A 227 14.21 -4.85 -0.76
CA MET A 227 15.27 -5.15 0.22
C MET A 227 16.59 -5.55 -0.43
N LEU A 228 16.55 -6.28 -1.54
CA LEU A 228 17.75 -6.78 -2.22
C LEU A 228 18.36 -5.78 -3.20
N LYS A 229 17.64 -4.74 -3.60
CA LYS A 229 18.06 -3.76 -4.63
C LYS A 229 19.44 -3.15 -4.37
N ASN A 230 19.81 -2.98 -3.11
CA ASN A 230 21.07 -2.37 -2.69
C ASN A 230 22.09 -3.41 -2.17
N MET A 231 21.99 -4.65 -2.64
CA MET A 231 22.89 -5.74 -2.21
C MET A 231 24.30 -5.59 -2.82
N GLY A 232 25.04 -4.60 -2.35
CA GLY A 232 26.45 -4.41 -2.64
C GLY A 232 26.80 -4.53 -4.14
N ASN A 233 27.73 -5.44 -4.47
CA ASN A 233 28.21 -5.64 -5.83
C ASN A 233 27.36 -6.62 -6.66
N TYR A 234 26.14 -6.98 -6.21
CA TYR A 234 25.29 -7.90 -6.93
C TYR A 234 24.37 -7.18 -7.91
N ILE A 235 24.20 -7.74 -9.11
CA ILE A 235 23.17 -7.36 -10.06
C ILE A 235 21.90 -8.08 -9.63
N VAL A 236 20.87 -7.30 -9.30
CA VAL A 236 19.57 -7.80 -8.89
C VAL A 236 18.60 -7.73 -10.08
N LEU A 237 18.20 -8.87 -10.59
CA LEU A 237 17.22 -9.00 -11.66
C LEU A 237 15.91 -9.50 -11.05
N SER A 238 14.85 -8.73 -11.25
CA SER A 238 13.52 -9.00 -10.73
C SER A 238 12.54 -9.01 -11.90
N ASN A 239 11.84 -10.11 -12.11
CA ASN A 239 10.91 -10.29 -13.21
C ASN A 239 9.47 -10.15 -12.73
N ARG A 240 8.89 -9.00 -12.96
CA ARG A 240 7.48 -8.71 -12.67
C ARG A 240 6.51 -9.12 -13.78
N GLU A 241 7.02 -9.44 -14.97
CA GLU A 241 6.22 -9.61 -16.18
C GLU A 241 6.64 -10.86 -16.96
N SER A 242 6.55 -12.06 -16.40
CA SER A 242 6.89 -13.14 -17.31
C SER A 242 6.09 -14.43 -17.12
N GLY A 243 5.25 -14.67 -18.07
CA GLY A 243 4.82 -16.00 -18.45
C GLY A 243 5.92 -16.85 -19.12
N SER A 244 7.18 -16.44 -19.14
CA SER A 244 8.25 -17.12 -19.87
C SER A 244 9.52 -17.38 -19.06
N GLY A 245 9.43 -18.34 -18.12
CA GLY A 245 10.62 -19.10 -17.74
C GLY A 245 11.79 -18.38 -17.05
N ARG A 246 11.52 -17.36 -16.23
CA ARG A 246 12.56 -16.69 -15.42
C ARG A 246 12.20 -16.76 -13.94
N PRO A 247 13.17 -16.85 -13.01
CA PRO A 247 12.91 -16.84 -11.58
C PRO A 247 12.36 -15.48 -11.13
N ASP A 248 11.66 -15.45 -10.00
CA ASP A 248 11.12 -14.22 -9.43
C ASP A 248 12.22 -13.21 -9.13
N ILE A 249 13.31 -13.66 -8.52
CA ILE A 249 14.50 -12.82 -8.27
C ILE A 249 15.77 -13.63 -8.57
N LEU A 250 16.66 -12.98 -9.29
CA LEU A 250 17.99 -13.52 -9.60
C LEU A 250 19.07 -12.52 -9.18
N LEU A 251 19.99 -12.97 -8.33
CA LEU A 251 21.14 -12.20 -7.91
C LEU A 251 22.38 -12.75 -8.62
N LYS A 252 23.16 -11.89 -9.26
CA LYS A 252 24.40 -12.28 -9.95
C LYS A 252 25.56 -11.41 -9.47
N TYR A 253 26.62 -12.04 -9.00
CA TYR A 253 27.86 -11.32 -8.88
C TYR A 253 28.42 -11.03 -10.28
N PRO A 254 28.98 -9.85 -10.60
CA PRO A 254 29.41 -9.50 -11.95
C PRO A 254 30.43 -10.46 -12.58
N SER A 255 31.25 -11.10 -11.77
CA SER A 255 32.18 -12.14 -12.21
C SER A 255 31.57 -13.52 -11.99
N VAL A 256 31.66 -14.39 -12.99
CA VAL A 256 31.22 -15.80 -12.93
C VAL A 256 31.96 -16.64 -11.87
N ARG A 257 33.08 -16.12 -11.32
CA ARG A 257 33.76 -16.70 -10.18
C ARG A 257 33.08 -16.46 -8.84
N GLY A 258 32.15 -15.50 -8.81
CA GLY A 258 31.30 -15.23 -7.64
C GLY A 258 30.04 -16.08 -7.62
N LYS A 259 29.20 -15.84 -6.61
CA LYS A 259 27.94 -16.57 -6.43
C LYS A 259 26.83 -16.01 -7.32
N ALA A 260 25.96 -16.90 -7.78
CA ALA A 260 24.61 -16.56 -8.25
C ALA A 260 23.58 -17.10 -7.26
N VAL A 261 22.45 -16.41 -7.11
CA VAL A 261 21.37 -16.82 -6.23
C VAL A 261 20.04 -16.75 -6.97
N ILE A 262 19.31 -17.86 -6.95
CA ILE A 262 17.98 -17.99 -7.53
C ILE A 262 16.97 -17.99 -6.39
N ILE A 263 15.96 -17.13 -6.46
CA ILE A 263 14.89 -17.06 -5.47
C ILE A 263 13.55 -17.20 -6.19
N GLU A 264 12.73 -18.13 -5.73
CA GLU A 264 11.35 -18.31 -6.17
C GLU A 264 10.42 -18.11 -4.99
N ILE A 265 9.30 -17.40 -5.19
CA ILE A 265 8.36 -16.98 -4.15
C ILE A 265 7.06 -17.75 -4.31
N LYS A 266 6.45 -18.17 -3.21
CA LYS A 266 5.11 -18.75 -3.18
C LYS A 266 4.31 -18.18 -2.02
N ILE A 267 2.98 -18.19 -2.19
CA ILE A 267 2.04 -17.74 -1.16
C ILE A 267 1.34 -18.95 -0.58
N ALA A 268 1.35 -19.04 0.75
CA ALA A 268 0.59 -20.01 1.51
C ALA A 268 -0.75 -19.40 1.97
N LYS A 269 -1.79 -20.23 2.03
CA LYS A 269 -3.11 -19.85 2.55
C LYS A 269 -3.20 -20.04 4.07
N SER A 270 -2.29 -20.81 4.64
CA SER A 270 -2.16 -21.06 6.07
C SER A 270 -0.69 -21.24 6.44
N TYR A 271 -0.38 -21.11 7.75
CA TYR A 271 0.95 -21.34 8.28
C TYR A 271 1.45 -22.78 8.01
N GLN A 272 0.55 -23.75 8.08
CA GLN A 272 0.86 -25.17 7.87
C GLN A 272 1.28 -25.48 6.42
N GLU A 273 0.89 -24.66 5.45
CA GLU A 273 1.24 -24.83 4.05
C GLU A 273 2.65 -24.32 3.69
N LEU A 274 3.27 -23.50 4.56
CA LEU A 274 4.57 -22.89 4.28
C LEU A 274 5.66 -23.89 3.83
N PRO A 275 5.86 -25.04 4.52
CA PRO A 275 6.87 -26.00 4.09
C PRO A 275 6.64 -26.56 2.69
N GLY A 276 5.38 -26.90 2.38
CA GLY A 276 5.00 -27.44 1.06
C GLY A 276 5.14 -26.40 -0.06
N LYS A 277 4.87 -25.13 0.25
CA LYS A 277 5.04 -24.02 -0.70
C LYS A 277 6.51 -23.71 -0.97
N CYS A 278 7.41 -23.85 0.01
CA CYS A 278 8.85 -23.78 -0.24
C CYS A 278 9.32 -24.90 -1.17
N ASP A 279 8.82 -26.15 -0.97
CA ASP A 279 9.16 -27.27 -1.82
C ASP A 279 8.61 -27.10 -3.24
N GLU A 280 7.43 -26.50 -3.39
CA GLU A 280 6.87 -26.13 -4.70
C GLU A 280 7.77 -25.10 -5.42
N ALA A 281 8.25 -24.07 -4.70
CA ALA A 281 9.14 -23.07 -5.25
C ALA A 281 10.47 -23.69 -5.72
N LEU A 282 11.09 -24.57 -4.93
CA LEU A 282 12.32 -25.25 -5.30
C LEU A 282 12.12 -26.17 -6.50
N ARG A 283 10.99 -26.92 -6.57
CA ARG A 283 10.66 -27.74 -7.76
C ARG A 283 10.53 -26.88 -9.02
N GLN A 284 9.89 -25.72 -8.93
CA GLN A 284 9.77 -24.81 -10.07
C GLN A 284 11.15 -24.36 -10.58
N ILE A 285 12.10 -24.05 -9.69
CA ILE A 285 13.49 -23.72 -10.07
C ILE A 285 14.12 -24.86 -10.87
N GLU A 286 13.89 -26.12 -10.48
CA GLU A 286 14.44 -27.31 -11.15
C GLU A 286 13.74 -27.60 -12.49
N GLU A 287 12.41 -27.62 -12.50
CA GLU A 287 11.60 -27.86 -13.72
C GLU A 287 11.86 -26.83 -14.81
N ARG A 288 12.04 -25.57 -14.44
CA ARG A 288 12.35 -24.45 -15.34
C ARG A 288 13.85 -24.37 -15.71
N GLN A 289 14.69 -25.21 -15.14
CA GLN A 289 16.12 -25.30 -15.44
C GLN A 289 16.88 -23.96 -15.27
N TYR A 290 16.47 -23.12 -14.31
CA TYR A 290 17.12 -21.81 -14.08
C TYR A 290 18.59 -21.94 -13.74
N GLU A 291 18.98 -22.99 -13.01
CA GLU A 291 20.37 -23.29 -12.71
C GLU A 291 21.19 -23.62 -13.95
N ALA A 292 20.61 -24.38 -14.89
CA ALA A 292 21.31 -24.79 -16.13
C ALA A 292 21.71 -23.56 -16.97
N SER A 293 20.83 -22.54 -17.05
CA SER A 293 21.14 -21.28 -17.73
C SER A 293 22.35 -20.57 -17.10
N LEU A 294 22.40 -20.48 -15.76
CA LEU A 294 23.53 -19.85 -15.05
C LEU A 294 24.84 -20.61 -15.22
N ARG A 295 24.77 -21.95 -15.24
CA ARG A 295 25.95 -22.78 -15.51
C ARG A 295 26.48 -22.62 -16.93
N GLN A 296 25.60 -22.42 -17.92
CA GLN A 296 26.00 -22.09 -19.28
C GLN A 296 26.66 -20.70 -19.36
N GLU A 297 26.26 -19.75 -18.52
CA GLU A 297 26.93 -18.46 -18.39
C GLU A 297 28.29 -18.54 -17.66
N GLY A 298 28.60 -19.68 -17.01
CA GLY A 298 29.87 -19.95 -16.37
C GLY A 298 29.86 -19.93 -14.83
N TYR A 299 28.71 -19.68 -14.17
CA TYR A 299 28.62 -19.71 -12.71
C TYR A 299 28.75 -21.15 -12.19
N GLN A 300 29.62 -21.34 -11.17
CA GLN A 300 29.81 -22.63 -10.50
C GLN A 300 29.15 -22.68 -9.12
N ASP A 301 29.15 -21.56 -8.41
CA ASP A 301 28.57 -21.44 -7.06
C ASP A 301 27.17 -20.79 -7.17
N ILE A 302 26.13 -21.65 -7.12
CA ILE A 302 24.73 -21.25 -7.31
C ILE A 302 23.92 -21.69 -6.10
N LEU A 303 23.30 -20.72 -5.42
CA LEU A 303 22.37 -20.94 -4.32
C LEU A 303 20.93 -20.86 -4.83
N LYS A 304 20.06 -21.72 -4.27
CA LYS A 304 18.64 -21.78 -4.62
C LYS A 304 17.81 -21.62 -3.35
N TYR A 305 16.81 -20.77 -3.40
CA TYR A 305 15.86 -20.57 -2.30
C TYR A 305 14.43 -20.62 -2.79
N GLY A 306 13.63 -21.47 -2.15
CA GLY A 306 12.20 -21.41 -2.19
C GLY A 306 11.71 -20.63 -0.95
N ILE A 307 11.09 -19.49 -1.16
CA ILE A 307 10.56 -18.63 -0.07
C ILE A 307 9.03 -18.66 -0.13
N ALA A 308 8.41 -19.12 0.95
CA ALA A 308 6.97 -19.08 1.08
C ALA A 308 6.54 -18.05 2.12
N PHE A 309 5.49 -17.29 1.80
CA PHE A 309 4.92 -16.27 2.67
C PHE A 309 3.51 -16.60 3.09
N TYR A 310 3.18 -16.35 4.34
CA TYR A 310 1.83 -16.35 4.88
C TYR A 310 1.67 -15.11 5.78
N ARG A 311 0.90 -14.10 5.31
CA ARG A 311 0.75 -12.82 6.01
C ARG A 311 2.13 -12.17 6.31
N LYS A 312 2.48 -12.01 7.59
CA LYS A 312 3.76 -11.42 8.03
C LYS A 312 4.83 -12.46 8.41
N GLU A 313 4.56 -13.71 8.12
CA GLU A 313 5.48 -14.83 8.36
C GLU A 313 6.04 -15.36 7.05
N CYS A 314 7.29 -15.84 7.09
CA CYS A 314 7.87 -16.54 5.96
C CYS A 314 8.65 -17.78 6.39
N MET A 315 8.85 -18.67 5.43
CA MET A 315 9.73 -19.81 5.55
C MET A 315 10.65 -19.85 4.34
N VAL A 316 11.88 -20.32 4.54
CA VAL A 316 12.92 -20.42 3.50
C VAL A 316 13.51 -21.82 3.50
N LYS A 317 13.56 -22.43 2.33
CA LYS A 317 14.25 -23.70 2.10
C LYS A 317 15.34 -23.57 1.03
#